data_5726a40082a0d558f994601ac99b3a7f
#
_entry.id   5726a40082a0d558f994601ac99b3a7f
#
_cell.length_a   1.000
_cell.length_b   1.000
_cell.length_c   1.000
_cell.angle_alpha   90.00
_cell.angle_beta   90.00
_cell.angle_gamma   90.00
#
_symmetry.space_group_name_H-M   'P 1'
#
loop_
_entity.id
_entity.type
_entity.pdbx_description
1 polymer ?
#
loop_
_entity_poly.entity_id
_entity_poly.type
_entity_poly.pdbx_seq_one_letter_code
_entity_poly.pdbx_strand_id
1 'polypeptide(L)'
;EGDCYDRAFTVSEVKNAGNWNCDSQNIFSFWISKGAFDRYDMYEVNENFARMGGIAVGSEQNAALVARSVPSLSSKAKNENQQLFIQIFNPSADLNTPGAYVTSGTRSGLGGNNGDEQVTDYGVKWLTNYSKTYSIDNPQVTVTDAGNYVVLFERYKKYNYQGVYAIVVDAKGNVAQKATKVSATAYLNPCRMPVYSNGKVWWTGNKTKGKDTYLFSYAVK
;
A
#
# COMPACT_ATOMS: atom_id res chain seq x y z
N GLU A 1 -16.79 11.56 -20.69
CA GLU A 1 -17.13 10.22 -21.15
C GLU A 1 -16.56 9.23 -20.21
N GLY A 2 -17.32 8.69 -19.69
CA GLY A 2 -17.18 7.88 -19.21
C GLY A 2 -16.96 6.77 -18.43
N ASP A 3 -16.66 6.97 -17.87
CA ASP A 3 -15.73 6.22 -17.37
C ASP A 3 -16.07 5.34 -16.23
N CYS A 4 -16.82 4.39 -16.65
CA CYS A 4 -17.25 3.23 -15.92
C CYS A 4 -16.19 2.12 -15.90
N TYR A 5 -14.96 2.43 -15.56
CA TYR A 5 -13.92 1.42 -15.45
C TYR A 5 -13.65 1.08 -13.99
N ASP A 6 -13.65 -0.21 -13.71
CA ASP A 6 -13.11 -0.70 -12.46
C ASP A 6 -11.65 -0.30 -12.36
N ARG A 7 -11.26 0.21 -11.22
CA ARG A 7 -9.87 0.49 -10.94
C ARG A 7 -9.37 -0.44 -9.87
N ALA A 8 -8.26 -1.07 -10.17
CA ALA A 8 -7.58 -1.96 -9.25
C ALA A 8 -6.07 -1.81 -9.40
N PHE A 9 -5.35 -2.26 -8.40
CA PHE A 9 -3.95 -2.56 -8.60
C PHE A 9 -3.86 -3.91 -9.29
N THR A 10 -3.10 -3.96 -10.37
CA THR A 10 -2.89 -5.17 -11.16
C THR A 10 -1.47 -5.65 -10.95
N VAL A 11 -1.34 -6.94 -10.67
CA VAL A 11 -0.04 -7.62 -10.60
C VAL A 11 0.06 -8.55 -11.78
N SER A 12 1.20 -8.50 -12.46
CA SER A 12 1.54 -9.39 -13.57
C SER A 12 2.85 -10.10 -13.28
N GLU A 13 2.87 -11.40 -13.43
CA GLU A 13 4.10 -12.19 -13.40
C GLU A 13 4.67 -12.30 -14.82
N VAL A 14 5.91 -11.85 -15.01
CA VAL A 14 6.63 -12.03 -16.27
C VAL A 14 7.43 -13.33 -16.18
N LYS A 15 6.89 -14.40 -16.75
CA LYS A 15 7.53 -15.74 -16.72
C LYS A 15 8.69 -15.90 -17.69
N ASN A 16 8.68 -15.16 -18.80
CA ASN A 16 9.74 -15.19 -19.79
C ASN A 16 9.95 -13.78 -20.37
N ALA A 17 11.14 -13.27 -20.28
CA ALA A 17 11.49 -11.93 -20.75
C ALA A 17 11.28 -11.69 -22.27
N GLY A 18 11.02 -12.75 -23.03
CA GLY A 18 10.75 -12.67 -24.48
C GLY A 18 9.28 -12.92 -24.87
N ASN A 19 8.42 -13.25 -23.93
CA ASN A 19 7.03 -13.54 -24.20
C ASN A 19 6.14 -12.60 -23.38
N TRP A 20 5.54 -11.62 -24.03
CA TRP A 20 4.74 -10.56 -23.44
C TRP A 20 3.32 -11.00 -22.99
N ASN A 21 3.03 -12.28 -23.03
CA ASN A 21 1.80 -12.83 -22.46
C ASN A 21 1.94 -12.90 -20.95
N CYS A 22 1.58 -11.83 -20.30
CA CYS A 22 1.46 -11.76 -18.84
C CYS A 22 -0.01 -11.91 -18.46
N ASP A 23 -0.33 -12.94 -17.71
CA ASP A 23 -1.61 -13.01 -17.03
C ASP A 23 -1.62 -11.97 -15.92
N SER A 24 -2.50 -11.00 -16.03
CA SER A 24 -2.65 -9.94 -15.04
C SER A 24 -3.79 -10.26 -14.09
N GLN A 25 -3.55 -10.12 -12.80
CA GLN A 25 -4.56 -10.32 -11.78
C GLN A 25 -4.78 -9.04 -10.97
N ASN A 26 -6.01 -8.71 -10.69
CA ASN A 26 -6.36 -7.58 -9.84
C ASN A 26 -6.21 -7.97 -8.36
N ILE A 27 -5.47 -7.20 -7.59
CA ILE A 27 -5.19 -7.48 -6.18
C ILE A 27 -5.81 -6.48 -5.20
N PHE A 28 -6.27 -5.37 -5.71
CA PHE A 28 -6.97 -4.36 -4.90
C PHE A 28 -7.96 -3.64 -5.80
N SER A 29 -9.23 -3.80 -5.51
CA SER A 29 -10.28 -3.07 -6.21
C SER A 29 -10.71 -1.87 -5.39
N PHE A 30 -10.92 -0.75 -6.06
CA PHE A 30 -11.55 0.43 -5.47
C PHE A 30 -13.06 0.26 -5.36
N TRP A 31 -13.58 -0.73 -6.01
CA TRP A 31 -14.98 -1.09 -6.03
C TRP A 31 -15.20 -2.21 -5.05
N ILE A 32 -16.15 -2.03 -4.18
CA ILE A 32 -16.55 -3.10 -3.31
C ILE A 32 -17.65 -3.89 -3.93
N SER A 33 -17.48 -5.13 -3.79
CA SER A 33 -18.51 -6.05 -4.08
C SER A 33 -18.51 -7.21 -3.11
N LYS A 34 -19.63 -7.82 -3.02
CA LYS A 34 -19.80 -9.15 -2.44
C LYS A 34 -19.13 -10.19 -3.34
N GLY A 35 -17.91 -10.48 -3.11
CA GLY A 35 -17.15 -11.33 -4.00
C GLY A 35 -16.26 -10.45 -4.86
N ALA A 36 -15.03 -10.66 -4.83
CA ALA A 36 -13.92 -9.78 -5.11
C ALA A 36 -14.06 -8.74 -6.23
N PHE A 37 -15.05 -8.81 -7.11
CA PHE A 37 -15.07 -7.97 -8.31
C PHE A 37 -16.46 -7.62 -8.87
N ASP A 38 -17.53 -7.91 -8.17
CA ASP A 38 -18.86 -7.44 -8.58
C ASP A 38 -19.05 -5.98 -8.27
N ARG A 39 -19.39 -5.24 -9.21
CA ARG A 39 -19.38 -3.83 -9.27
C ARG A 39 -20.72 -3.20 -8.92
N TYR A 40 -20.78 -2.23 -8.06
CA TYR A 40 -21.92 -1.37 -7.99
C TYR A 40 -21.58 0.04 -7.62
N ASP A 41 -22.24 0.96 -8.32
CA ASP A 41 -22.23 2.39 -8.09
C ASP A 41 -20.87 3.08 -8.14
N MET A 42 -20.39 3.14 -9.35
CA MET A 42 -19.15 3.75 -9.76
C MET A 42 -19.04 5.24 -9.47
N TYR A 43 -20.17 5.89 -9.24
CA TYR A 43 -20.21 7.33 -9.04
C TYR A 43 -19.88 7.78 -7.63
N GLU A 44 -19.89 6.86 -6.67
CA GLU A 44 -19.69 7.19 -5.27
C GLU A 44 -18.28 6.92 -4.76
N VAL A 45 -17.51 6.14 -5.49
CA VAL A 45 -16.16 5.79 -5.12
C VAL A 45 -15.17 6.55 -6.00
N ASN A 46 -14.45 7.45 -5.38
CA ASN A 46 -13.44 8.22 -6.08
C ASN A 46 -12.09 7.52 -6.01
N GLU A 47 -11.65 7.02 -7.12
CA GLU A 47 -10.37 6.35 -7.34
C GLU A 47 -9.14 7.18 -6.95
N ASN A 48 -9.31 8.48 -6.82
CA ASN A 48 -8.23 9.36 -6.36
C ASN A 48 -7.81 9.12 -4.91
N PHE A 49 -8.57 8.31 -4.18
CA PHE A 49 -8.24 8.00 -2.80
C PHE A 49 -7.14 6.95 -2.64
N ALA A 50 -6.83 6.20 -3.69
CA ALA A 50 -5.77 5.22 -3.61
C ALA A 50 -4.54 5.64 -4.40
N ARG A 51 -3.37 5.33 -3.85
CA ARG A 51 -2.07 5.51 -4.50
C ARG A 51 -1.19 4.31 -4.16
N MET A 52 -0.75 3.63 -5.20
CA MET A 52 0.23 2.57 -5.06
C MET A 52 1.58 3.18 -4.68
N GLY A 53 2.27 2.53 -3.76
CA GLY A 53 3.61 2.95 -3.32
C GLY A 53 4.70 2.08 -3.89
N GLY A 54 4.50 0.77 -3.92
CA GLY A 54 5.51 -0.15 -4.43
C GLY A 54 5.22 -1.59 -4.08
N ILE A 55 6.04 -2.46 -4.64
CA ILE A 55 6.01 -3.89 -4.42
C ILE A 55 7.41 -4.39 -4.04
N ALA A 56 7.48 -5.36 -3.13
CA ALA A 56 8.71 -6.08 -2.80
C ALA A 56 8.43 -7.58 -2.76
N VAL A 57 9.38 -8.36 -3.24
CA VAL A 57 9.29 -9.84 -3.23
C VAL A 57 10.08 -10.36 -2.05
N GLY A 58 9.42 -11.10 -1.17
CA GLY A 58 10.03 -11.73 -0.01
C GLY A 58 10.69 -13.07 -0.31
N SER A 59 11.32 -13.64 0.69
CA SER A 59 12.09 -14.89 0.57
C SER A 59 11.25 -16.16 0.36
N GLU A 60 9.98 -16.14 0.73
CA GLU A 60 9.08 -17.31 0.64
C GLU A 60 8.13 -17.23 -0.57
N GLN A 61 8.57 -16.65 -1.66
CA GLN A 61 7.77 -16.44 -2.87
C GLN A 61 6.54 -15.52 -2.65
N ASN A 62 6.40 -14.93 -1.48
CA ASN A 62 5.37 -13.93 -1.24
C ASN A 62 5.84 -12.55 -1.70
N ALA A 63 4.93 -11.80 -2.26
CA ALA A 63 5.11 -10.40 -2.57
C ALA A 63 4.32 -9.54 -1.60
N ALA A 64 4.83 -8.35 -1.31
CA ALA A 64 4.11 -7.34 -0.55
C ALA A 64 3.91 -6.10 -1.41
N LEU A 65 2.67 -5.66 -1.53
CA LEU A 65 2.30 -4.37 -2.10
C LEU A 65 1.96 -3.42 -0.96
N VAL A 66 2.45 -2.20 -1.05
CA VAL A 66 2.04 -1.12 -0.15
C VAL A 66 1.37 0.00 -0.92
N ALA A 67 0.34 0.57 -0.31
CA ALA A 67 -0.37 1.69 -0.88
C ALA A 67 -1.02 2.52 0.22
N ARG A 68 -1.60 3.65 -0.17
CA ARG A 68 -2.47 4.44 0.68
C ARG A 68 -3.87 4.51 0.09
N SER A 69 -4.87 4.46 0.94
CA SER A 69 -6.26 4.64 0.58
C SER A 69 -7.09 5.02 1.81
N VAL A 70 -8.38 5.15 1.64
CA VAL A 70 -9.31 5.34 2.75
C VAL A 70 -9.92 4.00 3.17
N PRO A 71 -10.07 3.75 4.48
CA PRO A 71 -10.66 2.51 4.98
C PRO A 71 -12.16 2.38 4.68
N SER A 72 -12.83 3.47 4.35
CA SER A 72 -14.24 3.49 3.99
C SER A 72 -14.41 3.89 2.53
N LEU A 73 -15.33 3.24 1.85
CA LEU A 73 -15.70 3.52 0.46
C LEU A 73 -17.06 4.20 0.34
N SER A 74 -17.59 4.73 1.44
CA SER A 74 -18.82 5.51 1.42
C SER A 74 -18.63 6.84 0.68
N SER A 75 -19.74 7.47 0.29
CA SER A 75 -19.73 8.84 -0.26
C SER A 75 -19.05 9.85 0.67
N LYS A 76 -18.90 9.51 1.95
CA LYS A 76 -18.15 10.27 2.94
C LYS A 76 -16.65 10.06 2.87
N ALA A 77 -16.17 9.08 2.12
CA ALA A 77 -14.75 8.72 2.02
C ALA A 77 -13.88 9.89 1.55
N LYS A 78 -14.38 10.78 0.71
CA LYS A 78 -13.68 12.00 0.29
C LYS A 78 -13.27 12.94 1.44
N ASN A 79 -13.90 12.78 2.60
CA ASN A 79 -13.60 13.55 3.80
C ASN A 79 -12.75 12.76 4.81
N GLU A 80 -12.38 11.53 4.49
CA GLU A 80 -11.56 10.68 5.33
C GLU A 80 -10.08 10.85 5.05
N ASN A 81 -9.30 10.49 6.04
CA ASN A 81 -7.85 10.46 5.91
C ASN A 81 -7.39 9.22 5.17
N GLN A 82 -6.46 9.40 4.28
CA GLN A 82 -5.76 8.28 3.69
C GLN A 82 -4.88 7.59 4.72
N GLN A 83 -5.00 6.27 4.77
CA GLN A 83 -4.25 5.38 5.64
C GLN A 83 -3.33 4.51 4.81
N LEU A 84 -2.23 4.12 5.41
CA LEU A 84 -1.29 3.17 4.83
C LEU A 84 -1.81 1.75 5.00
N PHE A 85 -1.71 0.95 3.97
CA PHE A 85 -1.94 -0.49 4.05
C PHE A 85 -0.84 -1.29 3.35
N ILE A 86 -0.78 -2.57 3.70
CA ILE A 86 0.03 -3.58 3.04
C ILE A 86 -0.86 -4.76 2.63
N GLN A 87 -0.56 -5.35 1.49
CA GLN A 87 -1.06 -6.65 1.07
C GLN A 87 0.13 -7.59 0.90
N ILE A 88 0.12 -8.73 1.58
CA ILE A 88 1.10 -9.79 1.39
C ILE A 88 0.36 -10.96 0.75
N PHE A 89 0.84 -11.41 -0.37
CA PHE A 89 0.17 -12.41 -1.21
C PHE A 89 1.18 -13.30 -1.94
N ASN A 90 0.74 -14.47 -2.35
CA ASN A 90 1.48 -15.35 -3.24
C ASN A 90 1.15 -14.97 -4.70
N PRO A 91 2.09 -14.41 -5.47
CA PRO A 91 1.82 -13.97 -6.84
C PRO A 91 1.56 -15.13 -7.81
N SER A 92 1.92 -16.36 -7.45
CA SER A 92 1.68 -17.56 -8.26
C SER A 92 0.34 -18.23 -7.96
N ALA A 93 -0.42 -17.75 -6.97
CA ALA A 93 -1.74 -18.24 -6.66
C ALA A 93 -2.83 -17.50 -7.46
N ASP A 94 -4.04 -18.05 -7.48
CA ASP A 94 -5.20 -17.32 -7.95
C ASP A 94 -5.58 -16.23 -6.95
N LEU A 95 -5.26 -14.98 -7.29
CA LEU A 95 -5.47 -13.82 -6.43
C LEU A 95 -6.96 -13.45 -6.23
N ASN A 96 -7.87 -14.16 -6.90
CA ASN A 96 -9.30 -14.06 -6.64
C ASN A 96 -9.75 -14.92 -5.44
N THR A 97 -8.83 -15.67 -4.82
CA THR A 97 -9.13 -16.52 -3.68
C THR A 97 -8.52 -15.98 -2.40
N PRO A 98 -9.24 -16.11 -1.26
CA PRO A 98 -8.70 -15.70 0.05
C PRO A 98 -7.37 -16.36 0.40
N GLY A 99 -7.17 -17.61 -0.01
CA GLY A 99 -5.97 -18.41 0.29
C GLY A 99 -4.70 -17.89 -0.40
N ALA A 100 -4.81 -17.00 -1.36
CA ALA A 100 -3.67 -16.35 -1.99
C ALA A 100 -3.00 -15.30 -1.08
N TYR A 101 -3.68 -14.85 -0.03
CA TYR A 101 -3.23 -13.74 0.81
C TYR A 101 -2.80 -14.21 2.19
N VAL A 102 -1.68 -13.68 2.64
CA VAL A 102 -1.18 -13.82 4.03
C VAL A 102 -1.87 -12.80 4.95
N THR A 103 -2.15 -11.62 4.44
CA THR A 103 -2.80 -10.53 5.16
C THR A 103 -4.30 -10.50 4.88
N SER A 104 -5.06 -9.99 5.85
CA SER A 104 -6.50 -9.73 5.70
C SER A 104 -6.92 -8.55 6.55
N GLY A 105 -8.04 -7.96 6.20
CA GLY A 105 -8.62 -6.84 6.92
C GLY A 105 -10.07 -6.65 6.56
N THR A 106 -10.63 -5.53 6.99
CA THR A 106 -12.00 -5.14 6.68
C THR A 106 -12.04 -3.71 6.18
N ARG A 107 -12.93 -3.44 5.25
CA ARG A 107 -13.33 -2.09 4.87
C ARG A 107 -14.83 -1.93 5.11
N SER A 108 -15.23 -0.74 5.53
CA SER A 108 -16.63 -0.37 5.44
C SER A 108 -16.90 0.03 4.00
N GLY A 109 -17.90 -0.59 3.41
CA GLY A 109 -18.28 -0.35 2.03
C GLY A 109 -19.69 0.13 1.89
N LEU A 110 -19.97 0.66 0.73
CA LEU A 110 -21.35 0.80 0.28
C LEU A 110 -21.87 -0.57 -0.11
N GLY A 111 -22.66 -1.16 0.76
CA GLY A 111 -23.46 -2.31 0.41
C GLY A 111 -24.65 -1.84 -0.41
N GLY A 112 -24.48 -1.56 -1.70
CA GLY A 112 -25.58 -1.18 -2.57
C GLY A 112 -26.58 -0.20 -1.90
N ASN A 113 -27.85 -0.41 -2.05
CA ASN A 113 -28.90 0.43 -1.43
C ASN A 113 -29.03 0.32 0.10
N ASN A 114 -28.18 -0.39 0.80
CA ASN A 114 -28.39 -0.79 2.19
C ASN A 114 -27.35 -0.30 3.22
N GLY A 115 -26.52 0.67 2.89
CA GLY A 115 -25.67 1.32 3.88
C GLY A 115 -24.31 0.66 4.11
N ASP A 116 -23.68 1.01 5.19
CA ASP A 116 -22.29 0.68 5.52
C ASP A 116 -22.10 -0.80 5.91
N GLU A 117 -22.15 -1.72 4.96
CA GLU A 117 -21.70 -3.09 5.22
C GLU A 117 -20.19 -3.16 5.43
N GLN A 118 -19.79 -3.91 6.45
CA GLN A 118 -18.39 -4.31 6.62
C GLN A 118 -18.08 -5.42 5.62
N VAL A 119 -17.19 -5.16 4.70
CA VAL A 119 -16.74 -6.14 3.72
C VAL A 119 -15.36 -6.64 4.10
N THR A 120 -15.17 -7.94 4.06
CA THR A 120 -13.84 -8.50 4.18
C THR A 120 -13.04 -8.11 2.95
N ASP A 121 -11.97 -7.36 3.17
CA ASP A 121 -11.05 -6.98 2.13
C ASP A 121 -9.87 -7.94 2.18
N TYR A 122 -9.92 -8.95 1.34
CA TYR A 122 -8.87 -9.96 1.31
C TYR A 122 -7.53 -9.31 0.96
N GLY A 123 -6.56 -9.59 1.79
CA GLY A 123 -5.22 -9.11 1.62
C GLY A 123 -4.92 -7.74 2.23
N VAL A 124 -5.87 -6.86 2.41
CA VAL A 124 -5.60 -5.51 2.94
C VAL A 124 -5.40 -5.54 4.45
N LYS A 125 -4.21 -5.17 4.90
CA LYS A 125 -3.95 -4.89 6.31
C LYS A 125 -3.59 -3.43 6.49
N TRP A 126 -4.43 -2.71 7.21
CA TRP A 126 -4.19 -1.32 7.55
C TRP A 126 -3.06 -1.20 8.56
N LEU A 127 -2.02 -0.44 8.21
CA LEU A 127 -0.83 -0.21 9.04
C LEU A 127 -0.92 1.06 9.85
N THR A 128 -1.81 1.99 9.47
CA THR A 128 -2.04 3.23 10.19
C THR A 128 -3.52 3.47 10.43
N ASN A 129 -3.79 4.24 11.48
CA ASN A 129 -5.13 4.74 11.80
C ASN A 129 -4.98 6.16 12.37
N TYR A 130 -4.54 7.08 11.52
CA TYR A 130 -4.33 8.46 11.92
C TYR A 130 -5.63 9.26 11.89
N SER A 131 -5.74 10.24 12.77
CA SER A 131 -6.86 11.20 12.77
C SER A 131 -6.82 12.10 11.52
N LYS A 132 -7.93 12.76 11.22
CA LYS A 132 -8.10 13.66 10.06
C LYS A 132 -7.07 14.80 9.95
N THR A 133 -6.32 15.06 11.01
CA THR A 133 -5.25 16.09 10.99
C THR A 133 -3.96 15.61 10.36
N TYR A 134 -3.82 14.30 10.16
CA TYR A 134 -2.63 13.71 9.55
C TYR A 134 -2.95 13.15 8.18
N SER A 135 -1.98 13.19 7.30
CA SER A 135 -1.98 12.50 6.02
C SER A 135 -0.65 11.79 5.80
N ILE A 136 -0.67 10.83 4.93
CA ILE A 136 0.52 10.10 4.50
C ILE A 136 0.73 10.26 3.00
N ASP A 137 1.98 10.14 2.56
CA ASP A 137 2.33 10.15 1.16
C ASP A 137 3.53 9.25 0.86
N ASN A 138 3.75 9.00 -0.42
CA ASN A 138 4.89 8.26 -0.97
C ASN A 138 5.20 6.95 -0.23
N PRO A 139 4.24 6.02 -0.02
CA PRO A 139 4.55 4.74 0.58
C PRO A 139 5.51 3.96 -0.30
N GLN A 140 6.49 3.32 0.30
CA GLN A 140 7.50 2.50 -0.36
C GLN A 140 7.77 1.27 0.48
N VAL A 141 8.24 0.19 -0.14
CA VAL A 141 8.51 -1.07 0.57
C VAL A 141 9.82 -1.70 0.09
N THR A 142 10.52 -2.33 1.01
CA THR A 142 11.62 -3.25 0.74
C THR A 142 11.54 -4.43 1.68
N VAL A 143 12.31 -5.49 1.42
CA VAL A 143 12.36 -6.69 2.24
C VAL A 143 13.75 -6.85 2.83
N THR A 144 13.82 -7.32 4.07
CA THR A 144 15.07 -7.64 4.78
C THR A 144 15.52 -9.06 4.46
N ASP A 145 16.78 -9.39 4.78
CA ASP A 145 17.30 -10.76 4.63
C ASP A 145 16.51 -11.79 5.48
N ALA A 146 15.87 -11.33 6.56
CA ALA A 146 14.99 -12.15 7.39
C ALA A 146 13.55 -12.29 6.84
N GLY A 147 13.25 -11.74 5.68
CA GLY A 147 11.93 -11.79 5.08
C GLY A 147 10.91 -10.79 5.64
N ASN A 148 11.32 -9.88 6.51
CA ASN A 148 10.45 -8.82 7.02
C ASN A 148 10.34 -7.70 6.00
N TYR A 149 9.15 -7.11 5.89
CA TYR A 149 8.89 -5.96 5.03
C TYR A 149 9.10 -4.66 5.79
N VAL A 150 9.92 -3.77 5.26
CA VAL A 150 10.11 -2.42 5.80
C VAL A 150 9.37 -1.43 4.92
N VAL A 151 8.37 -0.80 5.47
CA VAL A 151 7.52 0.19 4.78
C VAL A 151 7.96 1.58 5.20
N LEU A 152 8.42 2.37 4.23
CA LEU A 152 8.71 3.79 4.41
C LEU A 152 7.53 4.62 3.90
N PHE A 153 7.25 5.73 4.57
CA PHE A 153 6.24 6.69 4.12
C PHE A 153 6.50 8.08 4.70
N GLU A 154 6.03 9.09 4.00
CA GLU A 154 6.01 10.46 4.48
C GLU A 154 4.75 10.72 5.32
N ARG A 155 4.88 11.49 6.38
CA ARG A 155 3.76 11.93 7.20
C ARG A 155 3.66 13.44 7.23
N TYR A 156 2.45 13.93 7.15
CA TYR A 156 2.10 15.35 7.24
C TYR A 156 1.08 15.59 8.36
N LYS A 157 1.13 16.77 8.97
CA LYS A 157 0.13 17.24 9.93
C LYS A 157 -0.38 18.59 9.47
N LYS A 158 -1.67 18.67 9.12
CA LYS A 158 -2.26 19.89 8.55
C LYS A 158 -1.38 20.47 7.42
N TYR A 159 -1.01 19.62 6.46
CA TYR A 159 -0.09 19.92 5.33
C TYR A 159 1.37 20.18 5.71
N ASN A 160 1.72 20.27 6.99
CA ASN A 160 3.11 20.44 7.42
C ASN A 160 3.84 19.10 7.43
N TYR A 161 4.93 19.02 6.72
CA TYR A 161 5.80 17.85 6.66
C TYR A 161 6.33 17.48 8.04
N GLN A 162 6.24 16.21 8.41
CA GLN A 162 6.66 15.69 9.70
C GLN A 162 7.89 14.77 9.60
N GLY A 163 8.23 14.33 8.41
CA GLY A 163 9.36 13.44 8.17
C GLY A 163 8.99 12.12 7.50
N VAL A 164 10.01 11.31 7.27
CA VAL A 164 9.89 9.91 6.86
C VAL A 164 9.75 9.03 8.08
N TYR A 165 8.84 8.08 8.00
CA TYR A 165 8.56 7.07 9.01
C TYR A 165 8.78 5.68 8.43
N ALA A 166 9.15 4.73 9.30
CA ALA A 166 9.27 3.32 8.97
C ALA A 166 8.33 2.48 9.84
N ILE A 167 7.72 1.48 9.23
CA ILE A 167 7.00 0.37 9.90
C ILE A 167 7.68 -0.92 9.46
N VAL A 168 7.87 -1.87 10.37
CA VAL A 168 8.35 -3.21 10.03
C VAL A 168 7.20 -4.19 10.21
N VAL A 169 6.95 -4.98 9.17
CA VAL A 169 5.93 -6.02 9.14
C VAL A 169 6.61 -7.36 8.88
N ASP A 170 6.31 -8.36 9.68
CA ASP A 170 6.87 -9.70 9.47
C ASP A 170 6.24 -10.40 8.25
N ALA A 171 6.83 -11.52 7.84
CA ALA A 171 6.34 -12.31 6.70
C ALA A 171 4.90 -12.85 6.91
N LYS A 172 4.40 -12.87 8.14
CA LYS A 172 3.03 -13.27 8.51
C LYS A 172 2.06 -12.08 8.54
N GLY A 173 2.54 -10.89 8.20
CA GLY A 173 1.72 -9.68 8.20
C GLY A 173 1.57 -9.02 9.58
N ASN A 174 2.30 -9.44 10.62
CA ASN A 174 2.24 -8.77 11.92
C ASN A 174 3.16 -7.55 11.95
N VAL A 175 2.71 -6.50 12.64
CA VAL A 175 3.55 -5.31 12.85
C VAL A 175 4.60 -5.61 13.90
N ALA A 176 5.83 -5.89 13.47
CA ALA A 176 6.98 -6.12 14.34
C ALA A 176 7.51 -4.81 14.93
N GLN A 177 7.47 -3.72 14.17
CA GLN A 177 7.84 -2.39 14.65
C GLN A 177 6.78 -1.37 14.21
N LYS A 178 6.22 -0.64 15.16
CA LYS A 178 5.27 0.45 14.90
C LYS A 178 5.95 1.63 14.21
N ALA A 179 5.12 2.50 13.60
CA ALA A 179 5.59 3.69 12.90
C ALA A 179 6.59 4.50 13.72
N THR A 180 7.83 4.52 13.28
CA THR A 180 8.94 5.24 13.92
C THR A 180 9.49 6.25 12.95
N LYS A 181 9.73 7.48 13.41
CA LYS A 181 10.36 8.52 12.58
C LYS A 181 11.82 8.16 12.33
N VAL A 182 12.21 8.08 11.06
CA VAL A 182 13.58 7.75 10.64
C VAL A 182 14.32 8.94 10.05
N SER A 183 13.61 9.95 9.59
CA SER A 183 14.19 11.23 9.18
C SER A 183 13.19 12.37 9.38
N ALA A 184 13.70 13.53 9.80
CA ALA A 184 12.90 14.75 9.92
C ALA A 184 12.99 15.63 8.65
N THR A 185 13.99 15.41 7.82
CA THR A 185 14.34 16.33 6.71
C THR A 185 14.41 15.67 5.33
N ALA A 186 14.43 14.34 5.26
CA ALA A 186 14.44 13.63 4.00
C ALA A 186 13.02 13.57 3.41
N TYR A 187 12.92 13.68 2.09
CA TYR A 187 11.76 13.25 1.33
C TYR A 187 12.05 11.90 0.67
N LEU A 188 11.02 11.13 0.40
CA LEU A 188 11.12 9.92 -0.42
C LEU A 188 11.05 10.31 -1.90
N ASN A 189 11.85 9.64 -2.73
CA ASN A 189 11.71 9.78 -4.17
C ASN A 189 10.61 8.83 -4.66
N PRO A 190 9.50 9.30 -5.21
CA PRO A 190 8.37 8.44 -5.59
C PRO A 190 8.71 7.47 -6.74
N CYS A 191 9.80 7.73 -7.46
CA CYS A 191 10.23 6.90 -8.59
C CYS A 191 11.33 5.88 -8.22
N ARG A 192 11.70 5.78 -6.96
CA ARG A 192 12.80 4.92 -6.50
C ARG A 192 12.42 4.18 -5.23
N MET A 193 12.39 2.86 -5.33
CA MET A 193 12.15 2.02 -4.17
C MET A 193 13.39 1.94 -3.27
N PRO A 194 13.20 1.81 -1.95
CA PRO A 194 14.28 1.60 -1.02
C PRO A 194 14.91 0.22 -1.21
N VAL A 195 16.16 0.10 -0.83
CA VAL A 195 16.91 -1.16 -0.87
C VAL A 195 17.38 -1.51 0.53
N TYR A 196 17.23 -2.76 0.92
CA TYR A 196 17.82 -3.28 2.15
C TYR A 196 19.20 -3.86 1.85
N SER A 197 20.21 -3.49 2.63
CA SER A 197 21.55 -4.05 2.56
C SER A 197 22.30 -3.83 3.88
N ASN A 198 23.00 -4.86 4.34
CA ASN A 198 23.85 -4.79 5.54
C ASN A 198 23.13 -4.25 6.78
N GLY A 199 21.93 -4.76 7.08
CA GLY A 199 21.15 -4.37 8.25
C GLY A 199 20.49 -3.00 8.16
N LYS A 200 20.54 -2.34 7.00
CA LYS A 200 20.00 -1.00 6.80
C LYS A 200 19.08 -0.94 5.59
N VAL A 201 18.05 -0.11 5.70
CA VAL A 201 17.27 0.33 4.55
C VAL A 201 17.89 1.62 4.02
N TRP A 202 18.14 1.64 2.73
CA TRP A 202 18.69 2.77 1.99
C TRP A 202 17.65 3.34 1.04
N TRP A 203 17.55 4.65 0.96
CA TRP A 203 16.69 5.30 0.00
C TRP A 203 17.30 6.60 -0.53
N THR A 204 16.92 7.00 -1.71
CA THR A 204 17.28 8.30 -2.28
C THR A 204 16.13 9.28 -2.08
N GLY A 205 16.46 10.53 -1.90
CA GLY A 205 15.47 11.59 -1.75
C GLY A 205 16.11 12.96 -1.63
N ASN A 206 15.27 13.99 -1.57
CA ASN A 206 15.71 15.36 -1.39
C ASN A 206 15.59 15.76 0.08
N LYS A 207 16.32 16.78 0.50
CA LYS A 207 16.08 17.44 1.77
C LYS A 207 15.01 18.53 1.62
N THR A 208 14.33 18.84 2.72
CA THR A 208 13.21 19.81 2.77
C THR A 208 13.56 21.23 2.25
N LYS A 209 14.82 21.55 2.08
CA LYS A 209 15.29 22.87 1.59
C LYS A 209 16.36 22.77 0.51
N GLY A 210 16.46 21.64 -0.17
CA GLY A 210 17.51 21.42 -1.18
C GLY A 210 16.94 20.88 -2.49
N LYS A 211 17.67 21.12 -3.57
CA LYS A 211 17.40 20.55 -4.89
C LYS A 211 18.22 19.26 -5.14
N ASP A 212 19.20 19.01 -4.29
CA ASP A 212 20.12 17.89 -4.47
C ASP A 212 19.49 16.59 -3.98
N THR A 213 19.82 15.50 -4.65
CA THR A 213 19.47 14.16 -4.23
C THR A 213 20.51 13.62 -3.27
N TYR A 214 20.06 13.07 -2.17
CA TYR A 214 20.88 12.46 -1.12
C TYR A 214 20.56 10.99 -0.97
N LEU A 215 21.54 10.22 -0.50
CA LEU A 215 21.35 8.86 -0.03
C LEU A 215 21.18 8.88 1.48
N PHE A 216 20.07 8.33 1.94
CA PHE A 216 19.73 8.20 3.36
C PHE A 216 19.75 6.73 3.78
N SER A 217 19.92 6.49 5.06
CA SER A 217 19.80 5.14 5.60
C SER A 217 19.17 5.10 6.98
N TYR A 218 18.56 3.95 7.30
CA TYR A 218 18.00 3.64 8.60
C TYR A 218 18.38 2.19 8.98
N ALA A 219 18.94 1.99 10.17
CA ALA A 219 19.23 0.65 10.68
C ALA A 219 17.93 0.02 11.19
N VAL A 220 17.54 -1.11 10.61
CA VAL A 220 16.40 -1.91 11.06
C VAL A 220 16.80 -2.62 12.33
N LYS A 221 16.00 -2.48 13.38
CA LYS A 221 16.24 -3.10 14.70
C LYS A 221 15.53 -4.43 14.80
#